data_e862f62137766d9bf2e74e9dd534bfe1
#
_entry.id   e862f62137766d9bf2e74e9dd534bfe1
#
_cell.length_a   1.000
_cell.length_b   1.000
_cell.length_c   1.000
_cell.angle_alpha   90.00
_cell.angle_beta   90.00
_cell.angle_gamma   90.00
#
_symmetry.space_group_name_H-M   'P 1'
#
loop_
_entity.id
_entity.type
_entity.pdbx_description
1 polymer ?
#
loop_
_entity_poly.entity_id
_entity_poly.type
_entity_poly.pdbx_seq_one_letter_code
_entity_poly.pdbx_strand_id
1 'polypeptide(L)'
;MHKMKSVQTHTSFNNKNDISIDDFKLTCEQQTQASHYPLASDVVKNIPIYQGKHLRLFCENDAQSLACKTELLKALKDGPGVVVIKEAYSNLAYLDAMNQVFDQLLIEERESNLGGDHFAKAGSNSRIWNAFEKSALKQADTFMHYYKNPILQLVSESWLGPHYQITSQVNTVHPGGVAQSPHRDYHLGFQTEAEVSRFPLHLQTSSSFLTLQGAIAHTDMPIETGPTLVLPYSQHYPLGYLAWRDEAFKDYFEQKAVQLPLDKGDGIFFSPALFHAAGSNHTKNQSRVANLLQISSCFANPMETVDQYAISQALYPTLKEHWQSSLTESEKTALLNAVCDGYAFPTNLDKDAPIAGMAPMTLAQLTEQALNESLAFTDYLTRLNSHKNRRKT
;
A
#
# COMPACT_ATOMS: atom_id res chain seq x y z
N MET A 1 36.85 -41.87 -21.84
CA MET A 1 35.88 -40.81 -22.21
C MET A 1 34.88 -40.65 -21.07
N HIS A 2 35.13 -39.69 -20.17
CA HIS A 2 34.18 -39.35 -19.11
C HIS A 2 33.06 -38.51 -19.73
N LYS A 3 31.82 -38.98 -19.71
CA LYS A 3 30.64 -38.17 -20.05
C LYS A 3 30.55 -37.08 -18.98
N MET A 4 30.83 -35.83 -19.34
CA MET A 4 30.43 -34.69 -18.55
C MET A 4 28.92 -34.71 -18.39
N LYS A 5 28.43 -34.92 -17.16
CA LYS A 5 27.03 -34.66 -16.82
C LYS A 5 26.78 -33.19 -17.13
N SER A 6 25.80 -32.89 -17.97
CA SER A 6 25.31 -31.54 -18.18
C SER A 6 24.90 -30.98 -16.82
N VAL A 7 25.68 -30.07 -16.29
CA VAL A 7 25.23 -29.21 -15.19
C VAL A 7 24.09 -28.41 -15.79
N GLN A 8 22.86 -28.65 -15.37
CA GLN A 8 21.75 -27.72 -15.60
C GLN A 8 22.18 -26.40 -14.96
N THR A 9 22.69 -25.49 -15.76
CA THR A 9 22.89 -24.12 -15.38
C THR A 9 21.48 -23.54 -15.21
N HIS A 10 20.98 -23.48 -13.98
CA HIS A 10 19.85 -22.63 -13.65
C HIS A 10 20.26 -21.21 -14.03
N THR A 11 19.77 -20.74 -15.18
CA THR A 11 20.03 -19.39 -15.61
C THR A 11 19.35 -18.46 -14.61
N SER A 12 20.12 -17.54 -14.02
CA SER A 12 19.58 -16.51 -13.13
C SER A 12 18.65 -15.53 -13.87
N PHE A 13 18.62 -15.58 -15.19
CA PHE A 13 17.78 -14.76 -16.06
C PHE A 13 16.78 -15.68 -16.77
N ASN A 14 15.51 -15.47 -16.50
CA ASN A 14 14.42 -16.28 -16.99
C ASN A 14 13.55 -15.54 -18.00
N ASN A 15 12.86 -16.28 -18.84
CA ASN A 15 11.91 -15.74 -19.81
C ASN A 15 10.59 -16.56 -19.77
N LYS A 16 9.63 -16.22 -20.62
CA LYS A 16 8.30 -16.86 -20.61
C LYS A 16 8.33 -18.36 -20.92
N ASN A 17 9.40 -18.91 -21.51
CA ASN A 17 9.48 -20.34 -21.78
C ASN A 17 9.86 -21.16 -20.53
N ASP A 18 10.28 -20.48 -19.47
CA ASP A 18 10.65 -21.12 -18.19
C ASP A 18 9.47 -21.21 -17.20
N ILE A 19 8.30 -20.61 -17.53
CA ILE A 19 7.12 -20.69 -16.66
C ILE A 19 6.49 -22.08 -16.71
N SER A 20 5.93 -22.51 -15.56
CA SER A 20 5.26 -23.80 -15.41
C SER A 20 3.92 -23.61 -14.70
N ILE A 21 2.84 -23.91 -15.39
CA ILE A 21 1.49 -23.85 -14.80
C ILE A 21 1.30 -24.90 -13.69
N ASP A 22 1.94 -26.06 -13.80
CA ASP A 22 1.82 -27.11 -12.79
C ASP A 22 2.53 -26.73 -11.50
N ASP A 23 3.71 -26.13 -11.57
CA ASP A 23 4.41 -25.60 -10.40
C ASP A 23 3.64 -24.43 -9.75
N PHE A 24 2.98 -23.60 -10.57
CA PHE A 24 2.11 -22.53 -10.07
C PHE A 24 0.89 -23.09 -9.34
N LYS A 25 0.21 -24.09 -9.90
CA LYS A 25 -0.92 -24.77 -9.25
C LYS A 25 -0.50 -25.36 -7.91
N LEU A 26 0.61 -26.10 -7.89
CA LEU A 26 1.14 -26.70 -6.66
C LEU A 26 1.44 -25.61 -5.59
N THR A 27 1.96 -24.47 -6.01
CA THR A 27 2.20 -23.32 -5.13
C THR A 27 0.91 -22.79 -4.51
N CYS A 28 -0.17 -22.70 -5.29
CA CYS A 28 -1.45 -22.12 -4.87
C CYS A 28 -2.35 -23.10 -4.09
N GLU A 29 -2.08 -24.41 -4.10
CA GLU A 29 -2.87 -25.43 -3.40
C GLU A 29 -2.65 -25.49 -1.88
N GLN A 30 -1.77 -24.67 -1.36
CA GLN A 30 -1.50 -24.57 0.07
C GLN A 30 -2.74 -24.13 0.85
N GLN A 31 -2.82 -24.56 2.13
CA GLN A 31 -3.94 -24.26 3.02
C GLN A 31 -3.47 -23.49 4.26
N THR A 32 -4.18 -22.42 4.57
CA THR A 32 -3.92 -21.60 5.74
C THR A 32 -4.48 -22.29 6.99
N GLN A 33 -3.60 -22.58 7.96
CA GLN A 33 -4.00 -23.15 9.24
C GLN A 33 -4.21 -22.03 10.26
N ALA A 34 -5.40 -21.93 10.85
CA ALA A 34 -5.75 -20.91 11.83
C ALA A 34 -4.80 -20.89 13.05
N SER A 35 -4.29 -22.06 13.46
CA SER A 35 -3.32 -22.18 14.55
C SER A 35 -2.00 -21.43 14.31
N HIS A 36 -1.69 -21.07 13.07
CA HIS A 36 -0.52 -20.29 12.72
C HIS A 36 -0.72 -18.77 12.89
N TYR A 37 -1.96 -18.33 13.13
CA TYR A 37 -2.36 -16.92 13.21
C TYR A 37 -3.24 -16.68 14.45
N PRO A 38 -2.67 -16.82 15.67
CA PRO A 38 -3.43 -16.74 16.93
C PRO A 38 -4.04 -15.36 17.21
N LEU A 39 -3.57 -14.29 16.57
CA LEU A 39 -4.15 -12.95 16.70
C LEU A 39 -5.27 -12.71 15.68
N ALA A 40 -5.38 -13.52 14.65
CA ALA A 40 -6.50 -13.47 13.71
C ALA A 40 -7.78 -13.96 14.41
N SER A 41 -8.90 -13.30 14.14
CA SER A 41 -10.21 -13.73 14.68
C SER A 41 -10.80 -14.90 13.89
N ASP A 42 -10.38 -15.06 12.62
CA ASP A 42 -10.86 -16.12 11.74
C ASP A 42 -9.88 -16.32 10.55
N VAL A 43 -10.05 -17.42 9.83
CA VAL A 43 -9.42 -17.66 8.52
C VAL A 43 -10.52 -18.04 7.53
N VAL A 44 -10.80 -17.15 6.59
CA VAL A 44 -11.87 -17.34 5.60
C VAL A 44 -11.25 -17.45 4.20
N LYS A 45 -11.52 -18.55 3.51
CA LYS A 45 -10.97 -18.81 2.15
C LYS A 45 -9.45 -18.63 2.08
N ASN A 46 -8.74 -19.18 3.03
CA ASN A 46 -7.30 -19.03 3.24
C ASN A 46 -6.80 -17.65 3.71
N ILE A 47 -7.66 -16.66 3.91
CA ILE A 47 -7.28 -15.29 4.29
C ILE A 47 -7.47 -15.10 5.79
N PRO A 48 -6.41 -14.76 6.56
CA PRO A 48 -6.53 -14.37 7.96
C PRO A 48 -7.31 -13.06 8.11
N ILE A 49 -8.26 -13.05 9.04
CA ILE A 49 -9.14 -11.90 9.33
C ILE A 49 -8.79 -11.37 10.72
N TYR A 50 -8.44 -10.10 10.80
CA TYR A 50 -8.12 -9.43 12.05
C TYR A 50 -9.21 -8.43 12.44
N GLN A 51 -9.36 -8.17 13.74
CA GLN A 51 -10.29 -7.16 14.27
C GLN A 51 -9.52 -5.87 14.59
N GLY A 52 -9.83 -4.78 13.92
CA GLY A 52 -9.16 -3.50 14.09
C GLY A 52 -9.21 -2.99 15.55
N LYS A 53 -10.29 -3.27 16.27
CA LYS A 53 -10.37 -2.93 17.71
C LYS A 53 -9.26 -3.59 18.55
N HIS A 54 -8.88 -4.84 18.25
CA HIS A 54 -7.81 -5.54 18.95
C HIS A 54 -6.43 -5.02 18.49
N LEU A 55 -6.26 -4.78 17.18
CA LEU A 55 -5.01 -4.25 16.66
C LEU A 55 -4.69 -2.86 17.22
N ARG A 56 -5.69 -1.98 17.38
CA ARG A 56 -5.49 -0.67 18.03
C ARG A 56 -4.97 -0.78 19.44
N LEU A 57 -5.47 -1.72 20.24
CA LEU A 57 -4.94 -1.95 21.58
C LEU A 57 -3.47 -2.40 21.55
N PHE A 58 -3.09 -3.22 20.57
CA PHE A 58 -1.71 -3.67 20.43
C PHE A 58 -0.77 -2.53 19.99
N CYS A 59 -1.26 -1.52 19.28
CA CYS A 59 -0.45 -0.36 18.89
C CYS A 59 0.03 0.48 20.08
N GLU A 60 -0.66 0.41 21.21
CA GLU A 60 -0.33 1.17 22.42
C GLU A 60 0.73 0.46 23.31
N ASN A 61 1.19 -0.74 22.93
CA ASN A 61 2.19 -1.51 23.68
C ASN A 61 3.24 -2.11 22.74
N ASP A 62 4.50 -1.76 22.93
CA ASP A 62 5.60 -2.14 22.03
C ASP A 62 5.74 -3.66 21.84
N ALA A 63 5.65 -4.44 22.92
CA ALA A 63 5.79 -5.89 22.83
C ALA A 63 4.63 -6.53 22.07
N GLN A 64 3.40 -6.05 22.30
CA GLN A 64 2.22 -6.53 21.58
C GLN A 64 2.22 -6.06 20.11
N SER A 65 2.65 -4.83 19.87
CA SER A 65 2.85 -4.30 18.53
C SER A 65 3.86 -5.13 17.72
N LEU A 66 4.99 -5.48 18.32
CA LEU A 66 6.01 -6.33 17.69
C LEU A 66 5.47 -7.74 17.40
N ALA A 67 4.73 -8.35 18.33
CA ALA A 67 4.12 -9.65 18.12
C ALA A 67 3.11 -9.61 16.96
N CYS A 68 2.28 -8.57 16.91
CA CYS A 68 1.32 -8.36 15.84
C CYS A 68 2.01 -8.14 14.49
N LYS A 69 3.03 -7.27 14.42
CA LYS A 69 3.84 -7.07 13.21
C LYS A 69 4.45 -8.38 12.72
N THR A 70 4.94 -9.22 13.62
CA THR A 70 5.52 -10.53 13.29
C THR A 70 4.49 -11.46 12.66
N GLU A 71 3.28 -11.50 13.19
CA GLU A 71 2.21 -12.35 12.65
C GLU A 71 1.69 -11.82 11.30
N LEU A 72 1.48 -10.51 11.16
CA LEU A 72 1.11 -9.88 9.89
C LEU A 72 2.19 -10.13 8.81
N LEU A 73 3.47 -9.95 9.16
CA LEU A 73 4.58 -10.27 8.25
C LEU A 73 4.55 -11.75 7.82
N LYS A 74 4.32 -12.67 8.76
CA LYS A 74 4.20 -14.11 8.45
C LYS A 74 3.04 -14.36 7.46
N ALA A 75 1.88 -13.74 7.67
CA ALA A 75 0.73 -13.90 6.79
C ALA A 75 1.00 -13.37 5.36
N LEU A 76 1.64 -12.22 5.27
CA LEU A 76 1.94 -11.56 3.99
C LEU A 76 3.12 -12.21 3.25
N LYS A 77 4.17 -12.65 3.98
CA LYS A 77 5.41 -13.15 3.39
C LYS A 77 5.39 -14.66 3.17
N ASP A 78 5.10 -15.42 4.24
CA ASP A 78 5.25 -16.88 4.26
C ASP A 78 3.89 -17.60 4.16
N GLY A 79 2.80 -16.88 4.33
CA GLY A 79 1.42 -17.35 4.30
C GLY A 79 0.70 -17.05 2.98
N PRO A 80 -0.61 -16.78 3.05
CA PRO A 80 -1.46 -16.58 1.87
C PRO A 80 -1.14 -15.31 1.07
N GLY A 81 -0.29 -14.42 1.58
CA GLY A 81 0.09 -13.17 0.92
C GLY A 81 -0.94 -12.04 1.03
N VAL A 82 -1.99 -12.24 1.80
CA VAL A 82 -3.10 -11.31 1.98
C VAL A 82 -3.70 -11.41 3.37
N VAL A 83 -4.13 -10.28 3.91
CA VAL A 83 -4.87 -10.17 5.18
C VAL A 83 -6.06 -9.21 5.04
N VAL A 84 -7.12 -9.43 5.81
CA VAL A 84 -8.24 -8.49 5.94
C VAL A 84 -8.31 -8.01 7.38
N ILE A 85 -8.50 -6.72 7.55
CA ILE A 85 -8.68 -6.07 8.85
C ILE A 85 -10.07 -5.47 8.88
N LYS A 86 -10.95 -6.08 9.66
CA LYS A 86 -12.31 -5.58 9.90
C LYS A 86 -12.21 -4.33 10.78
N GLU A 87 -13.03 -3.33 10.48
CA GLU A 87 -13.01 -2.05 11.21
C GLU A 87 -11.58 -1.45 11.30
N ALA A 88 -10.81 -1.49 10.21
CA ALA A 88 -9.54 -0.76 10.14
C ALA A 88 -9.75 0.74 10.45
N TYR A 89 -10.93 1.26 10.11
CA TYR A 89 -11.47 2.54 10.57
C TYR A 89 -12.72 2.30 11.40
N SER A 90 -12.64 2.54 12.71
CA SER A 90 -13.80 2.43 13.62
C SER A 90 -14.70 3.68 13.62
N ASN A 91 -14.10 4.86 13.37
CA ASN A 91 -14.87 6.10 13.24
C ASN A 91 -15.16 6.38 11.76
N LEU A 92 -16.34 5.96 11.30
CA LEU A 92 -16.75 6.10 9.91
C LEU A 92 -16.96 7.56 9.49
N ALA A 93 -17.11 8.49 10.44
CA ALA A 93 -17.21 9.92 10.10
C ALA A 93 -15.93 10.45 9.43
N TYR A 94 -14.75 9.87 9.72
CA TYR A 94 -13.51 10.23 9.04
C TYR A 94 -13.51 9.81 7.57
N LEU A 95 -14.13 8.65 7.26
CA LEU A 95 -14.31 8.21 5.88
C LEU A 95 -15.33 9.08 5.16
N ASP A 96 -16.43 9.43 5.83
CA ASP A 96 -17.46 10.29 5.24
C ASP A 96 -16.92 11.68 4.90
N ALA A 97 -16.15 12.27 5.83
CA ALA A 97 -15.49 13.55 5.57
C ALA A 97 -14.48 13.44 4.41
N MET A 98 -13.71 12.36 4.35
CA MET A 98 -12.76 12.13 3.26
C MET A 98 -13.46 11.84 1.93
N ASN A 99 -14.61 11.16 1.93
CA ASN A 99 -15.43 10.98 0.72
C ASN A 99 -15.88 12.32 0.14
N GLN A 100 -16.24 13.28 0.98
CA GLN A 100 -16.59 14.64 0.52
C GLN A 100 -15.39 15.33 -0.15
N VAL A 101 -14.18 15.13 0.36
CA VAL A 101 -12.95 15.65 -0.28
C VAL A 101 -12.72 14.98 -1.62
N PHE A 102 -12.87 13.66 -1.71
CA PHE A 102 -12.74 12.93 -2.98
C PHE A 102 -13.78 13.33 -4.01
N ASP A 103 -15.03 13.54 -3.61
CA ASP A 103 -16.09 14.02 -4.51
C ASP A 103 -15.75 15.42 -5.08
N GLN A 104 -15.23 16.31 -4.24
CA GLN A 104 -14.79 17.64 -4.69
C GLN A 104 -13.63 17.53 -5.69
N LEU A 105 -12.64 16.70 -5.43
CA LEU A 105 -11.50 16.46 -6.31
C LEU A 105 -11.97 15.88 -7.67
N LEU A 106 -12.91 14.94 -7.67
CA LEU A 106 -13.47 14.38 -8.89
C LEU A 106 -14.22 15.44 -9.73
N ILE A 107 -14.94 16.35 -9.09
CA ILE A 107 -15.62 17.46 -9.79
C ILE A 107 -14.58 18.37 -10.46
N GLU A 108 -13.57 18.81 -9.71
CA GLU A 108 -12.51 19.70 -10.21
C GLU A 108 -11.70 19.08 -11.37
N GLU A 109 -11.39 17.78 -11.29
CA GLU A 109 -10.69 17.06 -12.36
C GLU A 109 -11.54 16.97 -13.64
N ARG A 110 -12.85 16.75 -13.50
CA ARG A 110 -13.79 16.74 -14.65
C ARG A 110 -13.89 18.11 -15.31
N GLU A 111 -14.01 19.18 -14.54
CA GLU A 111 -14.07 20.54 -15.04
C GLU A 111 -12.78 20.97 -15.78
N SER A 112 -11.63 20.43 -15.32
CA SER A 112 -10.32 20.70 -15.92
C SER A 112 -9.97 19.78 -17.09
N ASN A 113 -10.86 18.86 -17.49
CA ASN A 113 -10.58 17.76 -18.43
C ASN A 113 -9.35 16.91 -18.05
N LEU A 114 -9.02 16.87 -16.78
CA LEU A 114 -8.01 16.01 -16.18
C LEU A 114 -8.68 14.78 -15.58
N GLY A 115 -7.91 13.72 -15.40
CA GLY A 115 -8.40 12.52 -14.76
C GLY A 115 -8.94 11.48 -15.76
N GLY A 116 -9.44 10.38 -15.21
CA GLY A 116 -9.93 9.20 -15.94
C GLY A 116 -9.19 7.95 -15.46
N ASP A 117 -9.83 6.80 -15.63
CA ASP A 117 -9.20 5.51 -15.34
C ASP A 117 -8.58 4.94 -16.61
N HIS A 118 -7.25 4.94 -16.69
CA HIS A 118 -6.50 4.39 -17.83
C HIS A 118 -6.53 2.86 -17.91
N PHE A 119 -7.02 2.20 -16.85
CA PHE A 119 -7.07 0.73 -16.76
C PHE A 119 -8.48 0.16 -16.95
N ALA A 120 -9.49 1.02 -17.24
CA ALA A 120 -10.87 0.61 -17.39
C ALA A 120 -11.51 1.21 -18.64
N LYS A 121 -12.61 0.59 -19.11
CA LYS A 121 -13.41 1.13 -20.20
C LYS A 121 -13.97 2.50 -19.79
N ALA A 122 -13.97 3.45 -20.72
CA ALA A 122 -14.48 4.79 -20.46
C ALA A 122 -15.90 4.75 -19.85
N GLY A 123 -16.08 5.43 -18.72
CA GLY A 123 -17.35 5.53 -18.00
C GLY A 123 -17.68 4.37 -17.04
N SER A 124 -16.92 3.28 -17.04
CA SER A 124 -17.12 2.17 -16.09
C SER A 124 -16.52 2.45 -14.70
N ASN A 125 -15.46 3.25 -14.65
CA ASN A 125 -14.78 3.63 -13.42
C ASN A 125 -14.50 5.14 -13.40
N SER A 126 -14.37 5.69 -12.19
CA SER A 126 -13.75 7.00 -11.97
C SER A 126 -12.53 6.80 -11.07
N ARG A 127 -11.44 7.53 -11.33
CA ARG A 127 -10.21 7.41 -10.55
C ARG A 127 -9.61 8.77 -10.23
N ILE A 128 -9.20 8.98 -8.99
CA ILE A 128 -8.36 10.10 -8.58
C ILE A 128 -6.94 9.58 -8.44
N TRP A 129 -6.05 10.06 -9.27
CA TRP A 129 -4.61 9.80 -9.18
C TRP A 129 -3.96 10.74 -8.17
N ASN A 130 -2.92 10.28 -7.48
CA ASN A 130 -2.25 11.03 -6.43
C ASN A 130 -3.23 11.62 -5.39
N ALA A 131 -4.21 10.81 -5.00
CA ALA A 131 -5.25 11.21 -4.06
C ALA A 131 -4.68 11.57 -2.68
N PHE A 132 -3.55 10.97 -2.30
CA PHE A 132 -2.85 11.25 -1.06
C PHE A 132 -2.46 12.73 -0.96
N GLU A 133 -1.65 13.23 -1.90
CA GLU A 133 -1.19 14.62 -1.90
C GLU A 133 -2.35 15.59 -2.12
N LYS A 134 -3.20 15.32 -3.11
CA LYS A 134 -4.35 16.18 -3.44
C LYS A 134 -5.27 16.39 -2.24
N SER A 135 -5.58 15.32 -1.49
CA SER A 135 -6.43 15.45 -0.29
C SER A 135 -5.74 16.18 0.85
N ALA A 136 -4.43 15.99 1.04
CA ALA A 136 -3.64 16.71 2.05
C ALA A 136 -3.63 18.21 1.81
N LEU A 137 -3.41 18.61 0.56
CA LEU A 137 -3.37 20.02 0.16
C LEU A 137 -4.77 20.65 0.13
N LYS A 138 -5.81 19.87 -0.12
CA LYS A 138 -7.20 20.34 -0.19
C LYS A 138 -7.83 20.58 1.18
N GLN A 139 -7.65 19.61 2.11
CA GLN A 139 -8.30 19.62 3.42
C GLN A 139 -7.39 18.96 4.48
N ALA A 140 -6.46 19.76 5.01
CA ALA A 140 -5.44 19.30 5.95
C ALA A 140 -6.03 18.65 7.22
N ASP A 141 -7.12 19.21 7.78
CA ASP A 141 -7.76 18.68 8.98
C ASP A 141 -8.39 17.30 8.72
N THR A 142 -9.18 17.16 7.65
CA THR A 142 -9.78 15.88 7.26
C THR A 142 -8.71 14.84 6.94
N PHE A 143 -7.64 15.25 6.25
CA PHE A 143 -6.50 14.39 5.94
C PHE A 143 -5.81 13.89 7.21
N MET A 144 -5.53 14.77 8.17
CA MET A 144 -4.94 14.43 9.46
C MET A 144 -5.79 13.37 10.18
N HIS A 145 -7.09 13.59 10.30
CA HIS A 145 -8.01 12.64 10.96
C HIS A 145 -8.09 11.30 10.26
N TYR A 146 -7.93 11.26 8.93
CA TYR A 146 -7.93 10.03 8.16
C TYR A 146 -6.60 9.27 8.28
N TYR A 147 -5.45 9.93 8.13
CA TYR A 147 -4.15 9.27 8.10
C TYR A 147 -3.46 9.11 9.47
N LYS A 148 -4.03 9.61 10.56
CA LYS A 148 -3.55 9.33 11.93
C LYS A 148 -3.84 7.90 12.40
N ASN A 149 -4.20 7.01 11.51
CA ASN A 149 -4.66 5.64 11.79
C ASN A 149 -3.48 4.72 12.15
N PRO A 150 -3.34 4.25 13.42
CA PRO A 150 -2.23 3.37 13.81
C PRO A 150 -2.25 2.00 13.12
N ILE A 151 -3.41 1.56 12.61
CA ILE A 151 -3.51 0.28 11.89
C ILE A 151 -2.79 0.37 10.54
N LEU A 152 -2.90 1.49 9.82
CA LEU A 152 -2.15 1.69 8.58
C LEU A 152 -0.64 1.65 8.86
N GLN A 153 -0.18 2.30 9.94
CA GLN A 153 1.21 2.24 10.38
C GLN A 153 1.62 0.81 10.70
N LEU A 154 0.84 0.11 11.54
CA LEU A 154 1.14 -1.25 11.99
C LEU A 154 1.37 -2.20 10.81
N VAL A 155 0.45 -2.20 9.85
CA VAL A 155 0.53 -3.07 8.66
C VAL A 155 1.69 -2.65 7.75
N SER A 156 1.88 -1.36 7.54
CA SER A 156 2.98 -0.84 6.71
C SER A 156 4.34 -1.21 7.29
N GLU A 157 4.55 -0.99 8.59
CA GLU A 157 5.80 -1.34 9.27
C GLU A 157 6.02 -2.84 9.38
N SER A 158 4.98 -3.65 9.45
CA SER A 158 5.12 -5.11 9.46
C SER A 158 5.78 -5.64 8.19
N TRP A 159 5.56 -4.99 7.05
CA TRP A 159 6.10 -5.41 5.76
C TRP A 159 7.33 -4.62 5.32
N LEU A 160 7.33 -3.31 5.50
CA LEU A 160 8.32 -2.38 4.94
C LEU A 160 9.33 -1.87 5.95
N GLY A 161 9.09 -2.08 7.25
CA GLY A 161 9.81 -1.38 8.31
C GLY A 161 9.39 0.11 8.42
N PRO A 162 10.11 0.90 9.22
CA PRO A 162 9.85 2.33 9.37
C PRO A 162 10.18 3.11 8.09
N HIS A 163 9.73 4.38 8.05
CA HIS A 163 10.06 5.33 6.98
C HIS A 163 9.47 4.98 5.60
N TYR A 164 8.40 4.21 5.58
CA TYR A 164 7.66 3.94 4.35
C TYR A 164 7.05 5.22 3.75
N GLN A 165 6.69 5.17 2.47
CA GLN A 165 6.06 6.28 1.75
C GLN A 165 4.69 5.82 1.24
N ILE A 166 3.64 6.59 1.56
CA ILE A 166 2.27 6.31 1.10
C ILE A 166 2.01 7.07 -0.19
N THR A 167 1.52 6.36 -1.20
CA THR A 167 0.79 6.93 -2.34
C THR A 167 -0.59 6.32 -2.40
N SER A 168 -1.59 7.03 -2.90
CA SER A 168 -2.93 6.48 -2.98
C SER A 168 -3.73 6.98 -4.17
N GLN A 169 -4.65 6.13 -4.61
CA GLN A 169 -5.59 6.41 -5.69
C GLN A 169 -6.99 6.04 -5.23
N VAL A 170 -7.96 6.91 -5.46
CA VAL A 170 -9.35 6.54 -5.19
C VAL A 170 -9.96 5.95 -6.45
N ASN A 171 -10.47 4.75 -6.35
CA ASN A 171 -11.14 4.07 -7.45
C ASN A 171 -12.63 3.88 -7.13
N THR A 172 -13.47 4.42 -7.99
CA THR A 172 -14.92 4.20 -7.98
C THR A 172 -15.31 3.30 -9.14
N VAL A 173 -15.83 2.12 -8.85
CA VAL A 173 -16.38 1.20 -9.86
C VAL A 173 -17.88 1.35 -9.88
N HIS A 174 -18.39 1.87 -11.00
CA HIS A 174 -19.81 2.12 -11.18
C HIS A 174 -20.59 0.83 -11.46
N PRO A 175 -21.93 0.84 -11.32
CA PRO A 175 -22.78 -0.26 -11.73
C PRO A 175 -22.49 -0.74 -13.16
N GLY A 176 -22.30 -2.06 -13.34
CA GLY A 176 -21.92 -2.63 -14.62
C GLY A 176 -20.43 -2.53 -14.98
N GLY A 177 -19.59 -2.01 -14.08
CA GLY A 177 -18.13 -2.00 -14.26
C GLY A 177 -17.58 -3.42 -14.41
N VAL A 178 -16.68 -3.62 -15.38
CA VAL A 178 -16.14 -4.95 -15.72
C VAL A 178 -14.90 -5.25 -14.89
N ALA A 179 -14.69 -6.52 -14.56
CA ALA A 179 -13.49 -7.01 -13.89
C ALA A 179 -12.20 -6.64 -14.65
N GLN A 180 -11.13 -6.48 -13.91
CA GLN A 180 -9.78 -6.42 -14.49
C GLN A 180 -9.29 -7.83 -14.83
N SER A 181 -8.38 -7.92 -15.79
CA SER A 181 -7.59 -9.12 -15.98
C SER A 181 -6.68 -9.36 -14.75
N PRO A 182 -6.48 -10.60 -14.30
CA PRO A 182 -5.56 -10.89 -13.22
C PRO A 182 -4.14 -10.40 -13.55
N HIS A 183 -3.46 -9.86 -12.55
CA HIS A 183 -2.13 -9.30 -12.71
C HIS A 183 -1.31 -9.37 -11.42
N ARG A 184 -0.02 -9.12 -11.52
CA ARG A 184 0.85 -8.69 -10.44
C ARG A 184 1.16 -7.21 -10.62
N ASP A 185 1.10 -6.46 -9.57
CA ASP A 185 1.71 -5.15 -9.46
C ASP A 185 3.09 -5.36 -8.81
N TYR A 186 3.83 -4.48 -8.60
CA TYR A 186 4.29 -3.17 -8.79
C TYR A 186 5.72 -3.29 -9.36
N HIS A 187 6.46 -2.22 -9.56
CA HIS A 187 7.78 -2.26 -10.22
C HIS A 187 7.76 -3.05 -11.54
N LEU A 188 7.88 -4.38 -11.49
CA LEU A 188 7.92 -5.24 -12.68
C LEU A 188 6.55 -5.58 -13.26
N GLY A 189 5.47 -5.42 -12.49
CA GLY A 189 4.10 -5.68 -12.96
C GLY A 189 3.68 -4.80 -14.15
N PHE A 190 4.17 -3.56 -14.19
CA PHE A 190 3.90 -2.61 -15.29
C PHE A 190 4.87 -2.74 -16.48
N GLN A 191 5.87 -3.63 -16.39
CA GLN A 191 6.86 -3.81 -17.44
C GLN A 191 6.43 -4.89 -18.44
N THR A 192 6.97 -4.83 -19.65
CA THR A 192 6.81 -5.90 -20.63
C THR A 192 7.55 -7.16 -20.20
N GLU A 193 7.17 -8.33 -20.73
CA GLU A 193 7.89 -9.59 -20.48
C GLU A 193 9.36 -9.50 -20.87
N ALA A 194 9.66 -8.81 -22.00
CA ALA A 194 11.02 -8.59 -22.45
C ALA A 194 11.84 -7.77 -21.46
N GLU A 195 11.23 -6.75 -20.84
CA GLU A 195 11.91 -5.94 -19.83
C GLU A 195 12.09 -6.73 -18.53
N VAL A 196 11.07 -7.45 -18.06
CA VAL A 196 11.16 -8.32 -16.88
C VAL A 196 12.30 -9.35 -17.02
N SER A 197 12.44 -9.96 -18.20
CA SER A 197 13.47 -10.95 -18.48
C SER A 197 14.92 -10.40 -18.38
N ARG A 198 15.10 -9.08 -18.41
CA ARG A 198 16.41 -8.44 -18.21
C ARG A 198 16.85 -8.39 -16.76
N PHE A 199 15.92 -8.61 -15.82
CA PHE A 199 16.22 -8.65 -14.39
C PHE A 199 16.50 -10.08 -13.95
N PRO A 200 17.58 -10.35 -13.20
CA PRO A 200 17.81 -11.66 -12.62
C PRO A 200 16.71 -12.02 -11.62
N LEU A 201 16.43 -13.31 -11.49
CA LEU A 201 15.29 -13.84 -10.71
C LEU A 201 15.26 -13.32 -9.26
N HIS A 202 16.43 -13.21 -8.60
CA HIS A 202 16.48 -12.69 -7.25
C HIS A 202 15.99 -11.23 -7.13
N LEU A 203 16.21 -10.38 -8.15
CA LEU A 203 15.67 -9.02 -8.18
C LEU A 203 14.17 -9.02 -8.51
N GLN A 204 13.72 -9.89 -9.42
CA GLN A 204 12.28 -10.05 -9.67
C GLN A 204 11.54 -10.42 -8.38
N THR A 205 12.08 -11.38 -7.61
CA THR A 205 11.51 -11.79 -6.33
C THR A 205 11.61 -10.69 -5.27
N SER A 206 12.80 -10.07 -5.12
CA SER A 206 13.03 -9.05 -4.09
C SER A 206 12.20 -7.79 -4.31
N SER A 207 11.90 -7.43 -5.59
CA SER A 207 11.12 -6.23 -5.90
C SER A 207 9.74 -6.21 -5.21
N SER A 208 9.12 -7.37 -5.06
CA SER A 208 7.81 -7.50 -4.40
C SER A 208 7.83 -7.18 -2.90
N PHE A 209 8.99 -7.24 -2.24
CA PHE A 209 9.13 -6.89 -0.82
C PHE A 209 9.26 -5.38 -0.58
N LEU A 210 9.41 -4.59 -1.64
CA LEU A 210 9.63 -3.15 -1.54
C LEU A 210 8.33 -2.33 -1.59
N THR A 211 7.20 -2.99 -1.77
CA THR A 211 5.87 -2.35 -1.79
C THR A 211 4.85 -3.22 -1.05
N LEU A 212 3.94 -2.59 -0.34
CA LEU A 212 2.73 -3.18 0.20
C LEU A 212 1.54 -2.55 -0.52
N GLN A 213 0.64 -3.39 -1.03
CA GLN A 213 -0.64 -2.92 -1.55
C GLN A 213 -1.75 -3.07 -0.52
N GLY A 214 -2.74 -2.19 -0.61
CA GLY A 214 -3.92 -2.28 0.21
C GLY A 214 -5.08 -1.51 -0.39
N ALA A 215 -6.26 -1.73 0.19
CA ALA A 215 -7.45 -0.96 -0.11
C ALA A 215 -8.27 -0.76 1.15
N ILE A 216 -8.72 0.47 1.37
CA ILE A 216 -9.72 0.79 2.40
C ILE A 216 -11.07 0.92 1.72
N ALA A 217 -12.04 0.19 2.24
CA ALA A 217 -13.42 0.25 1.77
C ALA A 217 -14.09 1.54 2.21
N HIS A 218 -14.43 2.42 1.27
CA HIS A 218 -15.13 3.68 1.50
C HIS A 218 -16.66 3.56 1.38
N THR A 219 -17.13 2.45 0.84
CA THR A 219 -18.52 2.00 0.84
C THR A 219 -18.58 0.55 1.24
N ASP A 220 -19.75 0.04 1.61
CA ASP A 220 -19.95 -1.41 1.72
C ASP A 220 -19.71 -2.06 0.36
N MET A 221 -19.03 -3.19 0.39
CA MET A 221 -18.63 -3.97 -0.78
C MET A 221 -19.12 -5.42 -0.68
N PRO A 222 -20.43 -5.67 -0.78
CA PRO A 222 -20.93 -7.04 -0.95
C PRO A 222 -20.33 -7.65 -2.24
N ILE A 223 -20.34 -8.96 -2.34
CA ILE A 223 -19.68 -9.70 -3.45
C ILE A 223 -20.15 -9.20 -4.82
N GLU A 224 -21.41 -8.82 -4.94
CA GLU A 224 -22.04 -8.34 -6.17
C GLU A 224 -21.44 -7.02 -6.67
N THR A 225 -20.81 -6.23 -5.80
CA THR A 225 -20.11 -4.99 -6.19
C THR A 225 -18.70 -5.25 -6.71
N GLY A 226 -18.22 -6.50 -6.64
CA GLY A 226 -16.94 -6.94 -7.16
C GLY A 226 -15.73 -6.49 -6.34
N PRO A 227 -15.66 -6.73 -5.01
CA PRO A 227 -14.44 -6.48 -4.24
C PRO A 227 -13.24 -7.19 -4.85
N THR A 228 -12.05 -6.89 -4.37
CA THR A 228 -10.81 -7.44 -4.91
C THR A 228 -10.81 -8.97 -4.91
N LEU A 229 -10.55 -9.56 -6.07
CA LEU A 229 -10.24 -10.98 -6.26
C LEU A 229 -8.76 -11.19 -5.96
N VAL A 230 -8.44 -12.23 -5.19
CA VAL A 230 -7.07 -12.61 -4.87
C VAL A 230 -6.89 -14.12 -5.02
N LEU A 231 -5.70 -14.55 -5.41
CA LEU A 231 -5.33 -15.97 -5.43
C LEU A 231 -4.28 -16.22 -4.32
N PRO A 232 -4.70 -16.70 -3.13
CA PRO A 232 -3.79 -16.94 -2.01
C PRO A 232 -2.61 -17.81 -2.40
N TYR A 233 -1.43 -17.54 -1.83
CA TYR A 233 -0.15 -18.20 -2.07
C TYR A 233 0.48 -17.99 -3.45
N SER A 234 -0.19 -17.36 -4.41
CA SER A 234 0.35 -17.13 -5.76
C SER A 234 1.59 -16.24 -5.78
N GLN A 235 1.82 -15.43 -4.74
CA GLN A 235 3.03 -14.61 -4.61
C GLN A 235 4.31 -15.45 -4.47
N HIS A 236 4.19 -16.69 -4.02
CA HIS A 236 5.34 -17.59 -3.85
C HIS A 236 5.87 -18.16 -5.16
N TYR A 237 5.12 -18.06 -6.25
CA TYR A 237 5.61 -18.53 -7.54
C TYR A 237 6.67 -17.55 -8.09
N PRO A 238 7.95 -17.96 -8.19
CA PRO A 238 9.05 -17.03 -8.46
C PRO A 238 8.94 -16.32 -9.82
N LEU A 239 8.44 -17.03 -10.84
CA LEU A 239 8.32 -16.52 -12.22
C LEU A 239 6.99 -15.79 -12.48
N GLY A 240 6.26 -15.42 -11.44
CA GLY A 240 4.92 -14.85 -11.58
C GLY A 240 4.86 -13.54 -12.36
N TYR A 241 5.92 -12.72 -12.37
CA TYR A 241 5.97 -11.51 -13.19
C TYR A 241 6.09 -11.80 -14.70
N LEU A 242 6.55 -12.99 -15.08
CA LEU A 242 6.55 -13.48 -16.45
C LEU A 242 5.26 -14.25 -16.79
N ALA A 243 4.59 -14.82 -15.79
CA ALA A 243 3.49 -15.76 -15.95
C ALA A 243 2.10 -15.10 -16.03
N TRP A 244 1.86 -13.99 -15.35
CA TRP A 244 0.49 -13.46 -15.16
C TRP A 244 -0.22 -13.06 -16.47
N ARG A 245 0.53 -12.86 -17.57
CA ARG A 245 -0.03 -12.57 -18.89
C ARG A 245 -0.42 -13.81 -19.70
N ASP A 246 0.05 -14.99 -19.29
CA ASP A 246 -0.23 -16.25 -19.98
C ASP A 246 -1.65 -16.71 -19.68
N GLU A 247 -2.35 -17.20 -20.72
CA GLU A 247 -3.77 -17.58 -20.64
C GLU A 247 -4.02 -18.73 -19.67
N ALA A 248 -3.13 -19.73 -19.59
CA ALA A 248 -3.33 -20.85 -18.66
C ALA A 248 -3.28 -20.39 -17.19
N PHE A 249 -2.49 -19.34 -16.87
CA PHE A 249 -2.45 -18.77 -15.53
C PHE A 249 -3.68 -17.90 -15.23
N LYS A 250 -4.19 -17.17 -16.24
CA LYS A 250 -5.45 -16.41 -16.12
C LYS A 250 -6.63 -17.33 -15.90
N ASP A 251 -6.74 -18.42 -16.71
CA ASP A 251 -7.79 -19.43 -16.57
C ASP A 251 -7.77 -20.07 -15.17
N TYR A 252 -6.59 -20.35 -14.65
CA TYR A 252 -6.46 -20.91 -13.30
C TYR A 252 -6.86 -19.87 -12.23
N PHE A 253 -6.49 -18.61 -12.40
CA PHE A 253 -6.94 -17.53 -11.51
C PHE A 253 -8.46 -17.40 -11.51
N GLU A 254 -9.12 -17.40 -12.66
CA GLU A 254 -10.58 -17.29 -12.78
C GLU A 254 -11.30 -18.45 -12.06
N GLN A 255 -10.71 -19.63 -12.07
CA GLN A 255 -11.28 -20.83 -11.40
C GLN A 255 -11.05 -20.85 -9.89
N LYS A 256 -9.96 -20.26 -9.39
CA LYS A 256 -9.45 -20.49 -8.02
C LYS A 256 -9.35 -19.23 -7.17
N ALA A 257 -9.42 -18.04 -7.77
CA ALA A 257 -9.40 -16.81 -7.02
C ALA A 257 -10.57 -16.72 -6.04
N VAL A 258 -10.32 -16.10 -4.92
CA VAL A 258 -11.31 -15.91 -3.87
C VAL A 258 -11.62 -14.42 -3.70
N GLN A 259 -12.79 -14.14 -3.17
CA GLN A 259 -13.31 -12.80 -2.93
C GLN A 259 -14.00 -12.78 -1.57
N LEU A 260 -13.78 -11.71 -0.80
CA LEU A 260 -14.44 -11.48 0.47
C LEU A 260 -15.25 -10.19 0.41
N PRO A 261 -16.44 -10.15 1.02
CA PRO A 261 -17.17 -8.90 1.20
C PRO A 261 -16.42 -8.04 2.23
N LEU A 262 -16.44 -6.74 2.02
CA LEU A 262 -15.89 -5.76 2.94
C LEU A 262 -16.99 -4.78 3.34
N ASP A 263 -17.05 -4.47 4.63
CA ASP A 263 -17.88 -3.38 5.11
C ASP A 263 -17.11 -2.06 5.01
N LYS A 264 -17.80 -0.95 4.92
CA LYS A 264 -17.18 0.37 4.97
C LYS A 264 -16.29 0.51 6.21
N GLY A 265 -15.03 0.89 6.02
CA GLY A 265 -14.02 0.97 7.06
C GLY A 265 -13.13 -0.25 7.19
N ASP A 266 -13.42 -1.35 6.50
CA ASP A 266 -12.51 -2.50 6.42
C ASP A 266 -11.30 -2.19 5.53
N GLY A 267 -10.21 -2.89 5.81
CA GLY A 267 -8.99 -2.85 4.97
C GLY A 267 -8.59 -4.25 4.50
N ILE A 268 -8.17 -4.35 3.25
CA ILE A 268 -7.46 -5.52 2.71
C ILE A 268 -6.04 -5.10 2.35
N PHE A 269 -5.06 -5.90 2.75
CA PHE A 269 -3.64 -5.65 2.47
C PHE A 269 -2.98 -6.90 1.91
N PHE A 270 -2.13 -6.75 0.91
CA PHE A 270 -1.52 -7.89 0.22
C PHE A 270 -0.19 -7.56 -0.44
N SER A 271 0.60 -8.60 -0.66
CA SER A 271 1.85 -8.51 -1.44
C SER A 271 1.54 -8.12 -2.90
N PRO A 272 2.29 -7.19 -3.52
CA PRO A 272 2.11 -6.84 -4.94
C PRO A 272 2.40 -8.02 -5.89
N ALA A 273 3.09 -9.06 -5.42
CA ALA A 273 3.33 -10.29 -6.17
C ALA A 273 2.15 -11.27 -6.10
N LEU A 274 1.13 -11.01 -5.30
CA LEU A 274 -0.09 -11.82 -5.29
C LEU A 274 -0.85 -11.62 -6.60
N PHE A 275 -1.30 -12.69 -7.24
CA PHE A 275 -2.22 -12.57 -8.38
C PHE A 275 -3.56 -12.03 -7.88
N HIS A 276 -3.97 -10.89 -8.41
CA HIS A 276 -5.19 -10.21 -8.00
C HIS A 276 -5.85 -9.48 -9.16
N ALA A 277 -7.09 -9.08 -8.96
CA ALA A 277 -7.87 -8.29 -9.92
C ALA A 277 -9.02 -7.55 -9.22
N ALA A 278 -9.49 -6.45 -9.79
CA ALA A 278 -10.78 -5.90 -9.42
C ALA A 278 -11.90 -6.79 -9.97
N GLY A 279 -12.90 -7.13 -9.13
CA GLY A 279 -14.07 -7.87 -9.58
C GLY A 279 -15.07 -7.00 -10.35
N SER A 280 -15.97 -7.64 -11.11
CA SER A 280 -17.06 -6.94 -11.81
C SER A 280 -18.14 -6.46 -10.83
N ASN A 281 -18.64 -5.25 -11.05
CA ASN A 281 -19.78 -4.75 -10.31
C ASN A 281 -21.08 -5.14 -11.05
N HIS A 282 -21.77 -6.15 -10.56
CA HIS A 282 -23.02 -6.68 -11.13
C HIS A 282 -24.26 -5.96 -10.60
N THR A 283 -24.12 -4.98 -9.72
CA THR A 283 -25.25 -4.22 -9.18
C THR A 283 -25.81 -3.24 -10.22
N LYS A 284 -27.03 -2.77 -9.99
CA LYS A 284 -27.69 -1.80 -10.87
C LYS A 284 -27.56 -0.36 -10.39
N ASN A 285 -27.30 -0.16 -9.10
CA ASN A 285 -27.44 1.14 -8.45
C ASN A 285 -26.42 1.41 -7.33
N GLN A 286 -25.45 0.53 -7.12
CA GLN A 286 -24.45 0.70 -6.07
C GLN A 286 -23.05 0.83 -6.68
N SER A 287 -22.41 1.98 -6.49
CA SER A 287 -21.00 2.16 -6.80
C SER A 287 -20.15 1.64 -5.65
N ARG A 288 -18.99 1.05 -5.96
CA ARG A 288 -17.97 0.64 -5.00
C ARG A 288 -16.84 1.65 -5.00
N VAL A 289 -16.54 2.21 -3.84
CA VAL A 289 -15.45 3.19 -3.67
C VAL A 289 -14.38 2.60 -2.75
N ALA A 290 -13.14 2.60 -3.22
CA ALA A 290 -11.96 2.19 -2.46
C ALA A 290 -10.85 3.23 -2.56
N ASN A 291 -10.19 3.51 -1.43
CA ASN A 291 -8.88 4.16 -1.42
C ASN A 291 -7.80 3.10 -1.56
N LEU A 292 -7.20 3.02 -2.75
CA LEU A 292 -6.14 2.05 -3.08
C LEU A 292 -4.81 2.60 -2.60
N LEU A 293 -4.16 1.87 -1.69
CA LEU A 293 -2.89 2.24 -1.10
C LEU A 293 -1.75 1.52 -1.82
N GLN A 294 -0.75 2.30 -2.24
CA GLN A 294 0.54 1.81 -2.72
C GLN A 294 1.61 2.34 -1.76
N ILE A 295 2.05 1.49 -0.84
CA ILE A 295 2.96 1.90 0.22
C ILE A 295 4.34 1.35 -0.13
N SER A 296 5.32 2.23 -0.29
CA SER A 296 6.67 1.87 -0.72
C SER A 296 7.68 1.95 0.43
N SER A 297 8.63 1.02 0.42
CA SER A 297 9.80 1.09 1.28
C SER A 297 10.62 2.36 0.98
N CYS A 298 11.30 2.89 1.99
CA CYS A 298 12.27 3.96 1.79
C CYS A 298 13.44 3.58 0.86
N PHE A 299 13.60 2.30 0.56
CA PHE A 299 14.62 1.79 -0.37
C PHE A 299 14.15 1.69 -1.83
N ALA A 300 12.91 2.09 -2.11
CA ALA A 300 12.30 1.99 -3.44
C ALA A 300 11.66 3.31 -3.87
N ASN A 301 11.56 3.51 -5.18
CA ASN A 301 10.77 4.60 -5.72
C ASN A 301 9.29 4.32 -5.49
N PRO A 302 8.51 5.29 -4.94
CA PRO A 302 7.07 5.16 -4.81
C PRO A 302 6.39 5.17 -6.19
N MET A 303 5.14 4.71 -6.26
CA MET A 303 4.37 4.67 -7.51
C MET A 303 4.09 6.06 -8.06
N GLU A 304 3.82 7.03 -7.19
CA GLU A 304 3.51 8.41 -7.56
C GLU A 304 4.49 9.36 -6.88
N THR A 305 4.79 10.46 -7.52
CA THR A 305 5.58 11.54 -6.90
C THR A 305 4.69 12.31 -5.93
N VAL A 306 5.15 12.42 -4.68
CA VAL A 306 4.48 13.15 -3.60
C VAL A 306 5.42 14.25 -3.07
N ASP A 307 4.99 15.51 -3.08
CA ASP A 307 5.75 16.59 -2.45
C ASP A 307 5.49 16.63 -0.94
N GLN A 308 6.26 15.83 -0.21
CA GLN A 308 6.16 15.75 1.26
C GLN A 308 6.49 17.08 1.96
N TYR A 309 7.28 17.96 1.33
CA TYR A 309 7.49 19.32 1.87
C TYR A 309 6.24 20.17 1.76
N ALA A 310 5.52 20.11 0.64
CA ALA A 310 4.25 20.80 0.47
C ALA A 310 3.18 20.28 1.45
N ILE A 311 3.10 18.96 1.61
CA ILE A 311 2.19 18.33 2.56
C ILE A 311 2.55 18.74 3.99
N SER A 312 3.81 18.64 4.40
CA SER A 312 4.25 19.02 5.75
C SER A 312 3.96 20.49 6.04
N GLN A 313 4.17 21.36 5.05
CA GLN A 313 3.82 22.78 5.16
C GLN A 313 2.32 22.99 5.37
N ALA A 314 1.49 22.33 4.56
CA ALA A 314 0.02 22.45 4.62
C ALA A 314 -0.56 21.92 5.93
N LEU A 315 -0.01 20.81 6.44
CA LEU A 315 -0.51 20.17 7.64
C LEU A 315 0.02 20.77 8.95
N TYR A 316 1.16 21.45 8.95
CA TYR A 316 1.81 21.90 10.17
C TYR A 316 0.90 22.71 11.12
N PRO A 317 0.08 23.69 10.65
CA PRO A 317 -0.82 24.43 11.54
C PRO A 317 -1.81 23.52 12.28
N THR A 318 -2.45 22.60 11.55
CA THR A 318 -3.40 21.62 12.12
C THR A 318 -2.70 20.64 13.06
N LEU A 319 -1.55 20.09 12.65
CA LEU A 319 -0.77 19.22 13.52
C LEU A 319 -0.37 19.91 14.82
N LYS A 320 0.09 21.15 14.75
CA LYS A 320 0.50 21.93 15.94
C LYS A 320 -0.67 22.12 16.92
N GLU A 321 -1.87 22.40 16.43
CA GLU A 321 -3.06 22.56 17.26
C GLU A 321 -3.40 21.29 18.05
N HIS A 322 -3.26 20.12 17.39
CA HIS A 322 -3.65 18.82 17.94
C HIS A 322 -2.50 18.08 18.65
N TRP A 323 -1.23 18.45 18.41
CA TRP A 323 -0.05 17.66 18.77
C TRP A 323 0.07 17.35 20.26
N GLN A 324 -0.16 18.35 21.11
CA GLN A 324 -0.05 18.19 22.57
C GLN A 324 -1.40 17.92 23.25
N SER A 325 -2.52 18.09 22.55
CA SER A 325 -3.85 18.14 23.18
C SER A 325 -4.72 16.93 22.95
N SER A 326 -4.62 16.30 21.75
CA SER A 326 -5.63 15.32 21.35
C SER A 326 -5.06 14.10 20.60
N LEU A 327 -3.79 14.10 20.18
CA LEU A 327 -3.17 12.97 19.50
C LEU A 327 -2.45 12.05 20.48
N THR A 328 -2.69 10.74 20.39
CA THR A 328 -1.90 9.71 21.09
C THR A 328 -0.51 9.59 20.45
N GLU A 329 0.45 8.95 21.13
CA GLU A 329 1.79 8.75 20.59
C GLU A 329 1.76 7.86 19.32
N SER A 330 0.88 6.85 19.30
CA SER A 330 0.71 6.01 18.11
C SER A 330 0.12 6.79 16.92
N GLU A 331 -0.83 7.70 17.16
CA GLU A 331 -1.37 8.59 16.13
C GLU A 331 -0.33 9.61 15.62
N LYS A 332 0.50 10.18 16.50
CA LYS A 332 1.61 11.07 16.12
C LYS A 332 2.61 10.35 15.21
N THR A 333 3.02 9.15 15.61
CA THR A 333 3.94 8.34 14.83
C THR A 333 3.34 7.96 13.47
N ALA A 334 2.06 7.56 13.43
CA ALA A 334 1.36 7.25 12.19
C ALA A 334 1.34 8.45 11.22
N LEU A 335 1.06 9.66 11.75
CA LEU A 335 1.04 10.88 10.94
C LEU A 335 2.44 11.26 10.42
N LEU A 336 3.46 11.25 11.26
CA LEU A 336 4.83 11.57 10.82
C LEU A 336 5.30 10.60 9.73
N ASN A 337 5.08 9.31 9.91
CA ASN A 337 5.44 8.31 8.91
C ASN A 337 4.63 8.44 7.61
N ALA A 338 3.38 8.90 7.69
CA ALA A 338 2.57 9.11 6.49
C ALA A 338 3.00 10.35 5.70
N VAL A 339 3.32 11.48 6.37
CA VAL A 339 3.45 12.79 5.70
C VAL A 339 4.89 13.26 5.52
N CYS A 340 5.85 12.71 6.27
CA CYS A 340 7.24 13.15 6.27
C CYS A 340 8.19 12.05 5.86
N ASP A 341 9.19 12.38 5.03
CA ASP A 341 10.29 11.46 4.76
C ASP A 341 11.11 11.23 6.05
N GLY A 342 11.04 10.00 6.54
CA GLY A 342 11.79 9.55 7.71
C GLY A 342 13.16 8.96 7.36
N TYR A 343 13.51 8.84 6.07
CA TYR A 343 14.79 8.31 5.62
C TYR A 343 15.69 9.43 5.11
N ALA A 344 16.96 9.41 5.51
CA ALA A 344 17.87 10.51 5.26
C ALA A 344 18.38 10.61 3.82
N PHE A 345 18.28 9.55 3.03
CA PHE A 345 18.82 9.47 1.69
C PHE A 345 17.73 9.38 0.60
N PRO A 346 17.94 9.94 -0.60
CA PRO A 346 19.16 10.61 -1.07
C PRO A 346 19.38 12.00 -0.46
N THR A 347 20.65 12.37 -0.26
CA THR A 347 21.06 13.72 0.16
C THR A 347 22.48 14.01 -0.33
N ASN A 348 22.90 15.27 -0.25
CA ASN A 348 24.25 15.74 -0.57
C ASN A 348 25.02 16.03 0.74
N LEU A 349 25.86 15.11 1.18
CA LEU A 349 26.54 15.18 2.48
C LEU A 349 27.50 16.36 2.64
N ASP A 350 27.95 16.97 1.52
CA ASP A 350 28.74 18.19 1.53
C ASP A 350 27.94 19.43 1.96
N LYS A 351 26.63 19.42 1.73
CA LYS A 351 25.70 20.50 2.09
C LYS A 351 24.81 20.17 3.29
N ASP A 352 24.51 18.88 3.47
CA ASP A 352 23.62 18.37 4.51
C ASP A 352 24.41 17.36 5.38
N ALA A 353 25.31 17.91 6.20
CA ALA A 353 26.19 17.12 7.03
C ALA A 353 25.45 16.40 8.17
N PRO A 354 25.87 15.20 8.58
CA PRO A 354 25.35 14.50 9.76
C PRO A 354 25.49 15.35 11.03
N ILE A 355 24.44 15.40 11.86
CA ILE A 355 24.47 16.20 13.09
C ILE A 355 24.97 15.36 14.27
N ALA A 356 24.51 14.13 14.42
CA ALA A 356 24.84 13.26 15.55
C ALA A 356 24.93 11.79 15.13
N GLY A 357 25.68 11.50 14.06
CA GLY A 357 25.79 10.13 13.55
C GLY A 357 26.26 10.09 12.11
N MET A 358 25.84 9.07 11.36
CA MET A 358 26.24 8.85 9.97
C MET A 358 25.23 9.41 8.95
N ALA A 359 24.09 9.92 9.42
CA ALA A 359 23.02 10.44 8.56
C ALA A 359 22.62 11.86 8.97
N PRO A 360 22.24 12.72 8.01
CA PRO A 360 21.67 14.03 8.32
C PRO A 360 20.25 13.93 8.88
N MET A 361 19.74 15.06 9.40
CA MET A 361 18.37 15.17 9.90
C MET A 361 17.35 14.86 8.79
N THR A 362 16.33 14.07 9.11
CA THR A 362 15.24 13.78 8.18
C THR A 362 14.13 14.84 8.27
N LEU A 363 13.23 14.87 7.29
CA LEU A 363 12.06 15.73 7.32
C LEU A 363 11.13 15.39 8.50
N ALA A 364 10.98 14.10 8.80
CA ALA A 364 10.18 13.64 9.96
C ALA A 364 10.76 14.17 11.28
N GLN A 365 12.07 14.02 11.50
CA GLN A 365 12.75 14.53 12.70
C GLN A 365 12.64 16.05 12.83
N LEU A 366 12.82 16.78 11.73
CA LEU A 366 12.69 18.25 11.73
C LEU A 366 11.26 18.67 12.10
N THR A 367 10.25 18.01 11.53
CA THR A 367 8.84 18.34 11.75
C THR A 367 8.42 18.00 13.18
N GLU A 368 8.81 16.80 13.66
CA GLU A 368 8.57 16.38 15.05
C GLU A 368 9.18 17.34 16.06
N GLN A 369 10.45 17.71 15.86
CA GLN A 369 11.12 18.68 16.73
C GLN A 369 10.37 20.03 16.74
N ALA A 370 9.98 20.53 15.57
CA ALA A 370 9.23 21.78 15.46
C ALA A 370 7.88 21.74 16.18
N LEU A 371 7.17 20.61 16.09
CA LEU A 371 5.89 20.38 16.78
C LEU A 371 6.09 20.29 18.31
N ASN A 372 7.12 19.59 18.76
CA ASN A 372 7.46 19.47 20.19
C ASN A 372 7.87 20.81 20.80
N GLU A 373 8.60 21.64 20.05
CA GLU A 373 8.98 23.01 20.43
C GLU A 373 7.82 24.02 20.27
N SER A 374 6.68 23.61 19.72
CA SER A 374 5.54 24.48 19.39
C SER A 374 5.94 25.71 18.56
N LEU A 375 6.85 25.54 17.60
CA LEU A 375 7.36 26.64 16.78
C LEU A 375 6.25 27.47 16.11
N ALA A 376 6.47 28.76 15.92
CA ALA A 376 5.62 29.55 15.06
C ALA A 376 5.71 29.05 13.61
N PHE A 377 4.62 29.16 12.85
CA PHE A 377 4.57 28.64 11.47
C PHE A 377 5.65 29.26 10.57
N THR A 378 5.93 30.53 10.71
CA THR A 378 7.00 31.24 9.99
C THR A 378 8.39 30.68 10.27
N ASP A 379 8.66 30.30 11.54
CA ASP A 379 9.94 29.72 11.94
C ASP A 379 10.08 28.29 11.43
N TYR A 380 8.99 27.51 11.47
CA TYR A 380 8.94 26.19 10.86
C TYR A 380 9.22 26.28 9.35
N LEU A 381 8.56 27.18 8.62
CA LEU A 381 8.82 27.40 7.18
C LEU A 381 10.28 27.74 6.89
N THR A 382 10.91 28.54 7.73
CA THR A 382 12.32 28.87 7.59
C THR A 382 13.20 27.63 7.73
N ARG A 383 12.97 26.79 8.75
CA ARG A 383 13.68 25.54 8.93
C ARG A 383 13.41 24.54 7.79
N LEU A 384 12.15 24.41 7.38
CA LEU A 384 11.71 23.52 6.29
C LEU A 384 12.40 23.88 4.96
N ASN A 385 12.40 25.16 4.60
CA ASN A 385 13.05 25.64 3.37
C ASN A 385 14.58 25.47 3.43
N SER A 386 15.20 25.73 4.58
CA SER A 386 16.62 25.47 4.77
C SER A 386 16.96 23.99 4.58
N HIS A 387 16.15 23.09 5.15
CA HIS A 387 16.32 21.65 4.98
C HIS A 387 16.17 21.22 3.50
N LYS A 388 15.09 21.69 2.84
CA LYS A 388 14.84 21.42 1.41
C LYS A 388 16.00 21.89 0.52
N ASN A 389 16.57 23.07 0.82
CA ASN A 389 17.65 23.65 0.02
C ASN A 389 19.00 22.95 0.22
N ARG A 390 19.31 22.45 1.42
CA ARG A 390 20.53 21.65 1.64
C ARG A 390 20.54 20.36 0.84
N ARG A 391 19.35 19.78 0.56
CA ARG A 391 19.20 18.51 -0.21
C ARG A 391 19.17 18.71 -1.73
N LYS A 392 19.09 19.95 -2.22
CA LYS A 392 19.16 20.24 -3.65
C LYS A 392 20.62 20.29 -4.11
N THR A 393 20.84 19.92 -5.37
CA THR A 393 22.13 20.09 -6.07
C THR A 393 22.47 21.55 -6.29
#